data_1645b29c878c289e60ff3eb9d904ac4d
#
_entry.id   1645b29c878c289e60ff3eb9d904ac4d
#
_cell.length_a   1.000
_cell.length_b   1.000
_cell.length_c   1.000
_cell.angle_alpha   90.00
_cell.angle_beta   90.00
_cell.angle_gamma   90.00
#
_symmetry.space_group_name_H-M   'P 1'
#
loop_
_entity.id
_entity.type
_entity.pdbx_description
1 polymer ?
#
loop_
_entity_poly.entity_id
_entity_poly.type
_entity_poly.pdbx_seq_one_letter_code
_entity_poly.pdbx_strand_id
1 'polypeptide(L)'
;MEDVQRHAPKVPINIDRVGIRGITGPLLVRDRAQGSRQTVARVDLGVDLPASFKGTHMSRFIEALEEWNDEINYQSVRRLLATVKERLEARRSYVRFCFPYFVHKPAPSSGIQSIISYECRLTGELDEKGQSFLLEVDVPVMTVCPCSKAISREGAHSQRTMIHLAVRMSGFSWIEEFIEMAEASGSSAVYTLLKREDEKYVTEHAFAQPTFVEDVVRNVAQRLTEHEHVRWFRVEVESMESIHSHNAFACIERDLRTQDEQA
;
A
#
# COMPACT_ATOMS: atom_id res chain seq x y z
N MET A 1 25.11 -13.09 33.00
CA MET A 1 24.29 -11.89 33.28
C MET A 1 22.84 -12.35 33.42
N GLU A 2 22.13 -11.81 34.40
CA GLU A 2 20.72 -12.15 34.66
C GLU A 2 19.85 -11.62 33.55
N ASP A 3 18.93 -12.45 33.00
CA ASP A 3 17.97 -12.06 31.93
C ASP A 3 16.71 -11.48 32.57
N VAL A 4 16.74 -10.18 32.84
CA VAL A 4 15.65 -9.43 33.48
C VAL A 4 14.35 -9.43 32.63
N GLN A 5 14.44 -9.65 31.32
CA GLN A 5 13.30 -9.67 30.42
C GLN A 5 12.41 -10.90 30.60
N ARG A 6 13.00 -12.01 31.07
CA ARG A 6 12.25 -13.24 31.40
C ARG A 6 11.57 -13.21 32.77
N HIS A 7 11.80 -12.18 33.58
CA HIS A 7 11.10 -12.06 34.86
C HIS A 7 9.62 -11.77 34.68
N ALA A 8 8.82 -12.09 35.69
CA ALA A 8 7.41 -11.70 35.69
C ALA A 8 7.26 -10.17 35.84
N PRO A 9 6.39 -9.50 35.04
CA PRO A 9 6.11 -8.09 35.21
C PRO A 9 5.30 -7.81 36.47
N LYS A 10 5.36 -6.57 36.97
CA LYS A 10 4.48 -6.13 38.09
C LYS A 10 3.01 -6.17 37.73
N VAL A 11 2.68 -5.93 36.47
CA VAL A 11 1.32 -5.96 35.92
C VAL A 11 1.28 -7.03 34.83
N PRO A 12 0.68 -8.21 35.09
CA PRO A 12 0.70 -9.35 34.16
C PRO A 12 -0.43 -9.22 33.10
N ILE A 13 -0.20 -8.39 32.08
CA ILE A 13 -1.08 -8.19 30.94
C ILE A 13 -0.35 -8.58 29.66
N ASN A 14 -1.00 -9.33 28.80
CA ASN A 14 -0.46 -9.64 27.45
C ASN A 14 -0.29 -8.35 26.65
N ILE A 15 0.81 -8.25 25.91
CA ILE A 15 1.03 -7.17 24.95
C ILE A 15 0.78 -7.74 23.56
N ASP A 16 -0.16 -7.17 22.84
CA ASP A 16 -0.53 -7.64 21.49
C ASP A 16 0.59 -7.43 20.48
N ARG A 17 1.38 -6.34 20.66
CA ARG A 17 2.47 -6.02 19.75
C ARG A 17 3.55 -5.20 20.43
N VAL A 18 4.77 -5.74 20.47
CA VAL A 18 6.00 -5.09 20.96
C VAL A 18 7.12 -5.32 19.95
N GLY A 19 7.99 -4.36 19.73
CA GLY A 19 9.09 -4.51 18.78
C GLY A 19 9.82 -3.21 18.46
N ILE A 20 10.41 -3.15 17.28
CA ILE A 20 11.19 -2.02 16.78
C ILE A 20 10.48 -1.34 15.62
N ARG A 21 10.71 -0.03 15.46
CA ARG A 21 10.13 0.77 14.39
C ARG A 21 11.14 1.67 13.72
N GLY A 22 10.93 1.93 12.42
CA GLY A 22 11.66 2.96 11.68
C GLY A 22 13.07 2.57 11.28
N ILE A 23 13.40 1.29 11.23
CA ILE A 23 14.67 0.83 10.67
C ILE A 23 14.67 1.12 9.18
N THR A 24 15.67 1.88 8.71
CA THR A 24 15.81 2.20 7.28
C THR A 24 16.89 1.36 6.67
N GLY A 25 16.60 0.68 5.56
CA GLY A 25 17.53 -0.18 4.85
C GLY A 25 17.18 -0.38 3.38
N PRO A 26 18.09 -0.97 2.61
CA PRO A 26 17.82 -1.32 1.21
C PRO A 26 16.73 -2.39 1.13
N LEU A 27 15.92 -2.33 0.07
CA LEU A 27 14.88 -3.31 -0.23
C LEU A 27 14.93 -3.65 -1.72
N LEU A 28 14.82 -4.95 -2.04
CA LEU A 28 14.67 -5.44 -3.39
C LEU A 28 13.21 -5.81 -3.64
N VAL A 29 12.58 -5.13 -4.61
CA VAL A 29 11.15 -5.31 -4.95
C VAL A 29 11.03 -5.82 -6.38
N ARG A 30 10.08 -6.71 -6.65
CA ARG A 30 9.75 -7.14 -8.01
C ARG A 30 9.21 -6.00 -8.85
N ASP A 31 9.69 -5.94 -10.09
CA ASP A 31 9.32 -4.97 -11.12
C ASP A 31 8.95 -5.72 -12.40
N ARG A 32 7.77 -5.45 -12.94
CA ARG A 32 7.24 -6.16 -14.13
C ARG A 32 8.12 -5.98 -15.38
N ALA A 33 8.77 -4.83 -15.51
CA ALA A 33 9.59 -4.50 -16.68
C ALA A 33 11.04 -4.94 -16.55
N GLN A 34 11.63 -4.92 -15.33
CA GLN A 34 13.05 -5.11 -15.09
C GLN A 34 13.39 -6.34 -14.22
N GLY A 35 12.37 -7.10 -13.80
CA GLY A 35 12.51 -8.26 -12.92
C GLY A 35 12.63 -7.85 -11.44
N SER A 36 13.63 -7.07 -11.05
CA SER A 36 13.83 -6.58 -9.68
C SER A 36 14.38 -5.17 -9.67
N ARG A 37 13.96 -4.38 -8.67
CA ARG A 37 14.37 -3.01 -8.46
C ARG A 37 14.77 -2.77 -7.01
N GLN A 38 15.87 -2.05 -6.81
CA GLN A 38 16.27 -1.60 -5.49
C GLN A 38 15.52 -0.33 -5.10
N THR A 39 15.09 -0.28 -3.85
CA THR A 39 14.52 0.90 -3.19
C THR A 39 15.02 0.97 -1.75
N VAL A 40 14.59 1.97 -1.00
CA VAL A 40 14.86 2.10 0.43
C VAL A 40 13.54 1.94 1.18
N ALA A 41 13.51 1.03 2.14
CA ALA A 41 12.33 0.83 2.98
C ALA A 41 12.57 1.28 4.41
N ARG A 42 11.49 1.78 5.03
CA ARG A 42 11.37 1.89 6.48
C ARG A 42 10.65 0.65 6.97
N VAL A 43 11.28 -0.09 7.90
CA VAL A 43 10.81 -1.39 8.38
C VAL A 43 10.42 -1.29 9.85
N ASP A 44 9.25 -1.81 10.17
CA ASP A 44 8.78 -2.07 11.53
C ASP A 44 8.68 -3.58 11.74
N LEU A 45 9.19 -4.09 12.87
CA LEU A 45 9.10 -5.50 13.26
C LEU A 45 8.51 -5.63 14.65
N GLY A 46 7.68 -6.64 14.88
CA GLY A 46 7.08 -6.85 16.19
C GLY A 46 6.62 -8.29 16.42
N VAL A 47 6.40 -8.60 17.69
CA VAL A 47 5.84 -9.87 18.17
C VAL A 47 4.81 -9.59 19.27
N ASP A 48 3.98 -10.58 19.58
CA ASP A 48 3.22 -10.59 20.81
C ASP A 48 4.13 -10.90 22.02
N LEU A 49 3.75 -10.43 23.21
CA LEU A 49 4.48 -10.73 24.44
C LEU A 49 3.49 -11.22 25.51
N PRO A 50 3.62 -12.49 25.95
CA PRO A 50 2.79 -13.04 27.01
C PRO A 50 2.98 -12.30 28.35
N ALA A 51 1.92 -12.28 29.17
CA ALA A 51 1.91 -11.67 30.50
C ALA A 51 2.94 -12.25 31.49
N SER A 52 3.55 -13.38 31.18
CA SER A 52 4.62 -14.01 31.97
C SER A 52 5.99 -13.35 31.81
N PHE A 53 6.21 -12.56 30.74
CA PHE A 53 7.48 -11.92 30.43
C PHE A 53 7.42 -10.42 30.64
N LYS A 54 8.47 -9.86 31.23
CA LYS A 54 8.62 -8.42 31.47
C LYS A 54 8.97 -7.63 30.21
N GLY A 55 9.69 -8.27 29.27
CA GLY A 55 10.14 -7.60 28.05
C GLY A 55 10.65 -8.59 26.99
N THR A 56 11.14 -8.06 25.90
CA THR A 56 11.74 -8.82 24.78
C THR A 56 13.07 -8.23 24.36
N HIS A 57 13.92 -9.06 23.72
CA HIS A 57 15.27 -8.69 23.29
C HIS A 57 15.24 -7.94 21.94
N MET A 58 15.40 -6.62 21.98
CA MET A 58 15.32 -5.78 20.77
C MET A 58 16.40 -6.08 19.73
N SER A 59 17.62 -6.49 20.16
CA SER A 59 18.70 -6.88 19.25
C SER A 59 18.33 -8.07 18.34
N ARG A 60 17.52 -9.01 18.81
CA ARG A 60 17.12 -10.19 18.03
C ARG A 60 16.27 -9.82 16.78
N PHE A 61 15.54 -8.71 16.83
CA PHE A 61 14.83 -8.20 15.66
C PHE A 61 15.82 -7.69 14.59
N ILE A 62 16.86 -6.97 15.03
CA ILE A 62 17.90 -6.45 14.12
C ILE A 62 18.67 -7.61 13.50
N GLU A 63 19.09 -8.58 14.31
CA GLU A 63 19.80 -9.77 13.82
C GLU A 63 18.99 -10.55 12.78
N ALA A 64 17.66 -10.72 13.02
CA ALA A 64 16.78 -11.37 12.06
C ALA A 64 16.63 -10.58 10.74
N LEU A 65 16.62 -9.24 10.83
CA LEU A 65 16.52 -8.38 9.65
C LEU A 65 17.84 -8.33 8.86
N GLU A 66 18.98 -8.29 9.53
CA GLU A 66 20.32 -8.31 8.90
C GLU A 66 20.61 -9.62 8.15
N GLU A 67 20.11 -10.75 8.67
CA GLU A 67 20.22 -12.03 7.97
C GLU A 67 19.26 -12.17 6.79
N TRP A 68 18.19 -11.38 6.79
CA TRP A 68 17.20 -11.38 5.71
C TRP A 68 17.67 -10.44 4.59
N ASN A 69 18.13 -11.01 3.50
CA ASN A 69 18.64 -10.28 2.32
C ASN A 69 17.96 -10.78 1.02
N ASP A 70 16.66 -10.93 1.09
CA ASP A 70 15.85 -11.48 0.01
C ASP A 70 15.08 -10.39 -0.75
N GLU A 71 14.68 -10.70 -1.97
CA GLU A 71 13.63 -9.96 -2.67
C GLU A 71 12.30 -10.10 -1.92
N ILE A 72 11.58 -8.98 -1.73
CA ILE A 72 10.30 -9.00 -1.04
C ILE A 72 9.25 -9.80 -1.84
N ASN A 73 8.79 -10.90 -1.27
CA ASN A 73 7.72 -11.75 -1.77
C ASN A 73 7.08 -12.53 -0.62
N TYR A 74 5.99 -13.24 -0.90
CA TYR A 74 5.26 -14.01 0.10
C TYR A 74 6.15 -14.97 0.90
N GLN A 75 7.03 -15.71 0.22
CA GLN A 75 7.88 -16.71 0.87
C GLN A 75 9.03 -16.09 1.69
N SER A 76 9.68 -15.05 1.13
CA SER A 76 10.78 -14.38 1.83
C SER A 76 10.32 -13.69 3.10
N VAL A 77 9.16 -13.01 3.04
CA VAL A 77 8.56 -12.38 4.23
C VAL A 77 8.08 -13.43 5.24
N ARG A 78 7.58 -14.59 4.78
CA ARG A 78 7.26 -15.70 5.67
C ARG A 78 8.48 -16.21 6.43
N ARG A 79 9.63 -16.34 5.74
CA ARG A 79 10.90 -16.73 6.40
C ARG A 79 11.30 -15.73 7.47
N LEU A 80 11.29 -14.43 7.15
CA LEU A 80 11.58 -13.38 8.12
C LEU A 80 10.67 -13.47 9.36
N LEU A 81 9.37 -13.55 9.13
CA LEU A 81 8.37 -13.64 10.20
C LEU A 81 8.57 -14.91 11.06
N ALA A 82 8.88 -16.05 10.44
CA ALA A 82 9.17 -17.30 11.15
C ALA A 82 10.44 -17.17 12.00
N THR A 83 11.53 -16.61 11.45
CA THR A 83 12.78 -16.36 12.16
C THR A 83 12.58 -15.44 13.37
N VAL A 84 11.83 -14.33 13.18
CA VAL A 84 11.50 -13.39 14.25
C VAL A 84 10.69 -14.08 15.35
N LYS A 85 9.65 -14.85 14.96
CA LYS A 85 8.79 -15.59 15.88
C LYS A 85 9.58 -16.61 16.71
N GLU A 86 10.47 -17.36 16.07
CA GLU A 86 11.31 -18.38 16.73
C GLU A 86 12.31 -17.74 17.69
N ARG A 87 13.08 -16.73 17.26
CA ARG A 87 14.10 -16.07 18.08
C ARG A 87 13.55 -15.39 19.32
N LEU A 88 12.32 -14.93 19.24
CA LEU A 88 11.66 -14.20 20.31
C LEU A 88 10.70 -15.07 21.13
N GLU A 89 10.60 -16.38 20.82
CA GLU A 89 9.74 -17.34 21.49
C GLU A 89 8.25 -16.87 21.52
N ALA A 90 7.82 -16.22 20.42
CA ALA A 90 6.51 -15.59 20.29
C ALA A 90 5.48 -16.48 19.59
N ARG A 91 4.18 -16.20 19.75
CA ARG A 91 3.09 -16.88 19.04
C ARG A 91 2.76 -16.19 17.71
N ARG A 92 2.99 -14.87 17.66
CA ARG A 92 2.71 -14.00 16.52
C ARG A 92 3.93 -13.18 16.18
N SER A 93 4.18 -12.96 14.88
CA SER A 93 5.17 -12.01 14.38
C SER A 93 4.54 -11.10 13.33
N TYR A 94 5.09 -9.89 13.24
CA TYR A 94 4.60 -8.83 12.40
C TYR A 94 5.76 -8.10 11.73
N VAL A 95 5.60 -7.76 10.46
CA VAL A 95 6.50 -6.87 9.73
C VAL A 95 5.71 -5.87 8.89
N ARG A 96 6.19 -4.63 8.80
CA ARG A 96 5.69 -3.61 7.87
C ARG A 96 6.86 -2.98 7.16
N PHE A 97 6.82 -2.99 5.83
CA PHE A 97 7.72 -2.29 4.94
C PHE A 97 6.97 -1.08 4.36
N CYS A 98 7.57 0.11 4.46
CA CYS A 98 7.08 1.33 3.79
C CYS A 98 8.17 1.78 2.83
N PHE A 99 7.85 1.91 1.54
CA PHE A 99 8.86 2.20 0.52
C PHE A 99 8.25 2.93 -0.68
N PRO A 100 9.00 3.82 -1.34
CA PRO A 100 8.64 4.35 -2.63
C PRO A 100 8.83 3.27 -3.71
N TYR A 101 7.81 3.05 -4.52
CA TYR A 101 7.84 2.18 -5.69
C TYR A 101 7.94 3.03 -6.96
N PHE A 102 8.99 2.83 -7.74
CA PHE A 102 9.28 3.64 -8.92
C PHE A 102 8.79 2.99 -10.19
N VAL A 103 8.09 3.73 -11.04
CA VAL A 103 7.60 3.26 -12.34
C VAL A 103 8.10 4.18 -13.45
N HIS A 104 8.63 3.61 -14.53
CA HIS A 104 8.86 4.36 -15.76
C HIS A 104 7.54 4.54 -16.50
N LYS A 105 7.13 5.80 -16.66
CA LYS A 105 5.85 6.15 -17.25
C LYS A 105 6.05 7.05 -18.48
N PRO A 106 5.54 6.64 -19.66
CA PRO A 106 5.59 7.48 -20.83
C PRO A 106 4.54 8.59 -20.72
N ALA A 107 4.88 9.79 -21.17
CA ALA A 107 3.92 10.86 -21.38
C ALA A 107 2.93 10.49 -22.51
N PRO A 108 1.66 10.90 -22.44
CA PRO A 108 0.58 10.31 -23.24
C PRO A 108 0.64 10.62 -24.73
N SER A 109 1.25 11.74 -25.16
CA SER A 109 1.36 12.14 -26.57
C SER A 109 2.79 12.05 -27.08
N SER A 110 3.76 12.62 -26.36
CA SER A 110 5.16 12.63 -26.77
C SER A 110 5.88 11.31 -26.55
N GLY A 111 5.36 10.45 -25.67
CA GLY A 111 6.01 9.19 -25.29
C GLY A 111 7.29 9.37 -24.47
N ILE A 112 7.63 10.59 -24.06
CA ILE A 112 8.84 10.85 -23.27
C ILE A 112 8.76 10.14 -21.93
N GLN A 113 9.80 9.38 -21.60
CA GLN A 113 9.86 8.60 -20.38
C GLN A 113 10.24 9.46 -19.18
N SER A 114 9.56 9.26 -18.06
CA SER A 114 9.94 9.81 -16.76
C SER A 114 9.67 8.81 -15.65
N ILE A 115 10.32 9.01 -14.51
CA ILE A 115 10.08 8.19 -13.31
C ILE A 115 9.03 8.87 -12.46
N ILE A 116 8.01 8.12 -12.07
CA ILE A 116 7.05 8.50 -11.03
C ILE A 116 7.18 7.53 -9.85
N SER A 117 6.99 8.01 -8.63
CA SER A 117 7.01 7.19 -7.42
C SER A 117 5.63 7.10 -6.79
N TYR A 118 5.30 5.91 -6.28
CA TYR A 118 4.10 5.62 -5.52
C TYR A 118 4.49 5.13 -4.13
N GLU A 119 3.83 5.66 -3.09
CA GLU A 119 4.07 5.18 -1.73
C GLU A 119 3.39 3.83 -1.54
N CYS A 120 4.21 2.83 -1.27
CA CYS A 120 3.75 1.46 -1.04
C CYS A 120 4.02 1.03 0.40
N ARG A 121 3.10 0.26 0.95
CA ARG A 121 3.25 -0.38 2.26
C ARG A 121 2.88 -1.85 2.13
N LEU A 122 3.72 -2.70 2.67
CA LEU A 122 3.47 -4.13 2.70
C LEU A 122 3.54 -4.60 4.15
N THR A 123 2.43 -5.12 4.64
CA THR A 123 2.31 -5.66 5.99
C THR A 123 2.16 -7.17 5.92
N GLY A 124 3.04 -7.89 6.65
CA GLY A 124 2.97 -9.33 6.85
C GLY A 124 2.73 -9.66 8.30
N GLU A 125 1.87 -10.63 8.58
CA GLU A 125 1.66 -11.22 9.90
C GLU A 125 1.72 -12.74 9.79
N LEU A 126 2.29 -13.40 10.80
CA LEU A 126 2.35 -14.84 10.92
C LEU A 126 1.90 -15.26 12.32
N ASP A 127 0.84 -16.05 12.39
CA ASP A 127 0.31 -16.62 13.62
C ASP A 127 0.02 -18.13 13.47
N GLU A 128 -0.76 -18.70 14.40
CA GLU A 128 -1.16 -20.12 14.38
C GLU A 128 -2.12 -20.45 13.23
N LYS A 129 -2.88 -19.47 12.74
CA LYS A 129 -3.82 -19.63 11.62
C LYS A 129 -3.12 -19.57 10.25
N GLY A 130 -1.88 -19.05 10.22
CA GLY A 130 -1.10 -18.92 9.01
C GLY A 130 -0.56 -17.53 8.79
N GLN A 131 -0.18 -17.26 7.54
CA GLN A 131 0.34 -15.96 7.13
C GLN A 131 -0.75 -15.12 6.46
N SER A 132 -0.82 -13.85 6.82
CA SER A 132 -1.59 -12.84 6.11
C SER A 132 -0.68 -11.78 5.47
N PHE A 133 -1.13 -11.25 4.35
CA PHE A 133 -0.42 -10.25 3.59
C PHE A 133 -1.36 -9.12 3.20
N LEU A 134 -0.96 -7.88 3.47
CA LEU A 134 -1.68 -6.67 3.08
C LEU A 134 -0.76 -5.78 2.26
N LEU A 135 -1.13 -5.50 1.01
CA LEU A 135 -0.49 -4.50 0.18
C LEU A 135 -1.33 -3.22 0.21
N GLU A 136 -0.69 -2.09 0.47
CA GLU A 136 -1.30 -0.76 0.38
C GLU A 136 -0.51 0.08 -0.64
N VAL A 137 -1.22 0.82 -1.49
CA VAL A 137 -0.62 1.68 -2.52
C VAL A 137 -1.38 3.01 -2.57
N ASP A 138 -0.65 4.12 -2.54
CA ASP A 138 -1.21 5.46 -2.68
C ASP A 138 -1.00 5.94 -4.13
N VAL A 139 -2.09 6.14 -4.85
CA VAL A 139 -2.05 6.48 -6.28
C VAL A 139 -2.69 7.86 -6.52
N PRO A 140 -1.90 8.87 -6.93
CA PRO A 140 -2.43 10.17 -7.28
C PRO A 140 -3.08 10.15 -8.68
N VAL A 141 -4.25 10.76 -8.78
CA VAL A 141 -4.94 11.02 -10.04
C VAL A 141 -5.42 12.47 -10.12
N MET A 142 -5.88 12.90 -11.26
CA MET A 142 -6.60 14.16 -11.46
C MET A 142 -8.10 13.87 -11.55
N THR A 143 -8.92 14.70 -10.92
CA THR A 143 -10.37 14.72 -11.09
C THR A 143 -10.85 16.09 -11.56
N VAL A 144 -11.88 16.09 -12.39
CA VAL A 144 -12.60 17.28 -12.88
C VAL A 144 -14.03 17.19 -12.38
N CYS A 145 -14.52 18.24 -11.73
CA CYS A 145 -15.86 18.25 -11.15
C CYS A 145 -16.96 18.23 -12.21
N PRO A 146 -17.82 17.18 -12.27
CA PRO A 146 -18.93 17.11 -13.20
C PRO A 146 -19.97 18.23 -13.01
N CYS A 147 -20.28 18.57 -11.74
CA CYS A 147 -21.24 19.66 -11.43
C CYS A 147 -20.73 21.03 -11.92
N SER A 148 -19.46 21.34 -11.63
CA SER A 148 -18.86 22.59 -12.10
C SER A 148 -18.86 22.69 -13.61
N LYS A 149 -18.54 21.58 -14.29
CA LYS A 149 -18.60 21.50 -15.75
C LYS A 149 -20.00 21.73 -16.30
N ALA A 150 -21.03 21.20 -15.64
CA ALA A 150 -22.42 21.29 -16.09
C ALA A 150 -23.01 22.72 -16.01
N ILE A 151 -22.57 23.53 -15.05
CA ILE A 151 -23.12 24.88 -14.80
C ILE A 151 -22.25 26.00 -15.35
N SER A 152 -20.96 25.74 -15.63
CA SER A 152 -20.05 26.76 -16.16
C SER A 152 -20.12 26.85 -17.66
N ARG A 153 -20.02 28.08 -18.18
CA ARG A 153 -19.94 28.32 -19.63
C ARG A 153 -18.60 27.83 -20.18
N GLU A 154 -17.54 28.01 -19.41
CA GLU A 154 -16.20 27.64 -19.78
C GLU A 154 -15.50 27.01 -18.53
N GLY A 155 -14.93 25.83 -18.74
CA GLY A 155 -14.15 25.16 -17.74
C GLY A 155 -14.91 24.44 -16.64
N ALA A 156 -14.17 23.88 -15.71
CA ALA A 156 -14.60 23.30 -14.43
C ALA A 156 -13.40 23.30 -13.50
N HIS A 157 -13.63 23.32 -12.20
CA HIS A 157 -12.50 23.12 -11.29
C HIS A 157 -11.98 21.69 -11.36
N SER A 158 -10.69 21.57 -11.22
CA SER A 158 -9.98 20.30 -11.19
C SER A 158 -8.98 20.29 -10.03
N GLN A 159 -8.66 19.13 -9.55
CA GLN A 159 -7.77 18.96 -8.40
C GLN A 159 -7.06 17.63 -8.41
N ARG A 160 -6.02 17.54 -7.57
CA ARG A 160 -5.40 16.25 -7.26
C ARG A 160 -6.28 15.46 -6.32
N THR A 161 -6.42 14.18 -6.65
CA THR A 161 -7.15 13.21 -5.85
C THR A 161 -6.22 12.06 -5.52
N MET A 162 -6.20 11.62 -4.27
CA MET A 162 -5.42 10.47 -3.83
C MET A 162 -6.33 9.26 -3.68
N ILE A 163 -5.92 8.16 -4.28
CA ILE A 163 -6.55 6.85 -4.13
C ILE A 163 -5.68 6.03 -3.18
N HIS A 164 -6.18 5.77 -1.98
CA HIS A 164 -5.58 4.86 -1.00
C HIS A 164 -6.17 3.47 -1.20
N LEU A 165 -5.38 2.58 -1.76
CA LEU A 165 -5.79 1.22 -2.07
C LEU A 165 -5.13 0.24 -1.12
N ALA A 166 -5.91 -0.64 -0.48
CA ALA A 166 -5.43 -1.72 0.37
C ALA A 166 -6.05 -3.04 -0.08
N VAL A 167 -5.23 -4.08 -0.32
CA VAL A 167 -5.68 -5.38 -0.81
C VAL A 167 -5.05 -6.55 -0.06
N ARG A 168 -5.86 -7.60 0.18
CA ARG A 168 -5.39 -8.94 0.55
C ARG A 168 -5.62 -9.88 -0.61
N MET A 169 -4.61 -10.68 -0.93
CA MET A 169 -4.61 -11.53 -2.12
C MET A 169 -4.37 -12.99 -1.76
N SER A 170 -4.91 -13.91 -2.58
CA SER A 170 -4.63 -15.35 -2.50
C SER A 170 -3.52 -15.82 -3.44
N GLY A 171 -3.10 -14.97 -4.38
CA GLY A 171 -2.10 -15.27 -5.39
C GLY A 171 -1.16 -14.10 -5.62
N PHE A 172 -0.26 -14.25 -6.59
CA PHE A 172 0.68 -13.19 -6.98
C PHE A 172 -0.02 -12.21 -7.93
N SER A 173 0.21 -10.90 -7.68
CA SER A 173 -0.16 -9.80 -8.58
C SER A 173 0.92 -8.73 -8.54
N TRP A 174 1.08 -8.03 -9.64
CA TRP A 174 2.04 -6.93 -9.74
C TRP A 174 1.52 -5.67 -9.07
N ILE A 175 2.38 -4.90 -8.42
CA ILE A 175 2.02 -3.59 -7.85
C ILE A 175 1.49 -2.66 -8.95
N GLU A 176 2.07 -2.75 -10.15
CA GLU A 176 1.67 -1.96 -11.32
C GLU A 176 0.23 -2.21 -11.76
N GLU A 177 -0.32 -3.42 -11.58
CA GLU A 177 -1.72 -3.72 -11.89
C GLU A 177 -2.67 -2.86 -11.06
N PHE A 178 -2.39 -2.72 -9.77
CA PHE A 178 -3.18 -1.90 -8.86
C PHE A 178 -3.01 -0.41 -9.13
N ILE A 179 -1.80 0.03 -9.50
CA ILE A 179 -1.54 1.41 -9.93
C ILE A 179 -2.34 1.72 -11.20
N GLU A 180 -2.27 0.87 -12.22
CA GLU A 180 -2.98 1.03 -13.49
C GLU A 180 -4.50 1.06 -13.31
N MET A 181 -5.06 0.18 -12.46
CA MET A 181 -6.48 0.18 -12.11
C MET A 181 -6.92 1.50 -11.47
N ALA A 182 -6.14 2.01 -10.52
CA ALA A 182 -6.42 3.25 -9.84
C ALA A 182 -6.31 4.45 -10.79
N GLU A 183 -5.24 4.54 -11.59
CA GLU A 183 -5.06 5.63 -12.57
C GLU A 183 -6.17 5.68 -13.62
N ALA A 184 -6.62 4.52 -14.08
CA ALA A 184 -7.72 4.42 -15.06
C ALA A 184 -9.10 4.75 -14.48
N SER A 185 -9.19 5.04 -13.18
CA SER A 185 -10.47 5.32 -12.50
C SER A 185 -10.72 6.80 -12.25
N GLY A 186 -9.70 7.66 -12.38
CA GLY A 186 -9.83 9.12 -12.30
C GLY A 186 -10.16 9.77 -13.65
N SER A 187 -10.26 11.10 -13.67
CA SER A 187 -10.42 11.86 -14.93
C SER A 187 -9.15 11.81 -15.80
N SER A 188 -7.98 11.76 -15.18
CA SER A 188 -6.68 11.53 -15.81
C SER A 188 -5.66 11.06 -14.81
N ALA A 189 -4.69 10.28 -15.27
CA ALA A 189 -3.47 9.99 -14.51
C ALA A 189 -2.61 11.26 -14.35
N VAL A 190 -1.65 11.24 -13.40
CA VAL A 190 -0.64 12.29 -13.25
C VAL A 190 0.72 11.81 -13.75
N TYR A 191 1.60 12.77 -14.09
CA TYR A 191 2.88 12.51 -14.71
C TYR A 191 3.95 13.42 -14.10
N THR A 192 5.19 12.95 -14.07
CA THR A 192 6.33 13.74 -13.59
C THR A 192 6.84 14.70 -14.67
N LEU A 193 6.79 14.31 -15.94
CA LEU A 193 7.27 15.10 -17.08
C LEU A 193 6.23 15.11 -18.19
N LEU A 194 5.83 16.31 -18.60
CA LEU A 194 4.94 16.57 -19.73
C LEU A 194 5.56 17.62 -20.65
N LYS A 195 5.36 17.47 -21.95
CA LYS A 195 5.58 18.51 -22.95
C LYS A 195 4.27 19.23 -23.24
N ARG A 196 4.29 20.30 -24.04
CA ARG A 196 3.07 21.11 -24.32
C ARG A 196 1.94 20.29 -24.96
N GLU A 197 2.26 19.36 -25.85
CA GLU A 197 1.28 18.44 -26.44
C GLU A 197 0.69 17.49 -25.42
N ASP A 198 1.49 17.05 -24.43
CA ASP A 198 1.03 16.19 -23.34
C ASP A 198 0.11 16.95 -22.37
N GLU A 199 0.48 18.20 -22.03
CA GLU A 199 -0.36 19.07 -21.18
C GLU A 199 -1.73 19.30 -21.84
N LYS A 200 -1.73 19.57 -23.16
CA LYS A 200 -2.98 19.69 -23.93
C LYS A 200 -3.81 18.41 -23.84
N TYR A 201 -3.19 17.26 -24.10
CA TYR A 201 -3.87 15.97 -24.04
C TYR A 201 -4.47 15.70 -22.66
N VAL A 202 -3.67 15.84 -21.59
CA VAL A 202 -4.12 15.60 -20.20
C VAL A 202 -5.29 16.51 -19.84
N THR A 203 -5.23 17.79 -20.24
CA THR A 203 -6.29 18.76 -19.99
C THR A 203 -7.58 18.36 -20.71
N GLU A 204 -7.51 18.12 -22.02
CA GLU A 204 -8.68 17.77 -22.83
C GLU A 204 -9.29 16.42 -22.42
N HIS A 205 -8.42 15.43 -22.14
CA HIS A 205 -8.82 14.10 -21.69
C HIS A 205 -9.55 14.14 -20.34
N ALA A 206 -8.99 14.86 -19.35
CA ALA A 206 -9.62 15.00 -18.06
C ALA A 206 -10.98 15.71 -18.13
N PHE A 207 -11.08 16.75 -18.97
CA PHE A 207 -12.35 17.43 -19.21
C PHE A 207 -13.38 16.59 -19.94
N ALA A 208 -12.95 15.66 -20.80
CA ALA A 208 -13.83 14.71 -21.46
C ALA A 208 -14.42 13.67 -20.48
N GLN A 209 -13.72 13.40 -19.37
CA GLN A 209 -14.07 12.39 -18.39
C GLN A 209 -14.19 12.95 -16.95
N PRO A 210 -15.11 13.93 -16.72
CA PRO A 210 -15.30 14.47 -15.38
C PRO A 210 -15.82 13.39 -14.44
N THR A 211 -15.26 13.31 -13.23
CA THR A 211 -15.49 12.18 -12.33
C THR A 211 -15.56 12.65 -10.88
N PHE A 212 -16.61 12.29 -10.13
CA PHE A 212 -16.71 12.49 -8.69
C PHE A 212 -15.87 11.49 -7.91
N VAL A 213 -15.56 11.79 -6.64
CA VAL A 213 -14.88 10.83 -5.73
C VAL A 213 -15.67 9.53 -5.59
N GLU A 214 -17.01 9.63 -5.59
CA GLU A 214 -17.92 8.49 -5.52
C GLU A 214 -17.81 7.59 -6.76
N ASP A 215 -17.59 8.16 -7.93
CA ASP A 215 -17.42 7.38 -9.15
C ASP A 215 -16.03 6.77 -9.23
N VAL A 216 -15.00 7.52 -8.82
CA VAL A 216 -13.62 6.98 -8.71
C VAL A 216 -13.59 5.76 -7.81
N VAL A 217 -14.15 5.85 -6.59
CA VAL A 217 -14.13 4.72 -5.64
C VAL A 217 -14.92 3.52 -6.15
N ARG A 218 -16.05 3.73 -6.85
CA ARG A 218 -16.84 2.66 -7.48
C ARG A 218 -16.07 1.99 -8.62
N ASN A 219 -15.43 2.77 -9.49
CA ASN A 219 -14.65 2.26 -10.61
C ASN A 219 -13.47 1.39 -10.16
N VAL A 220 -12.74 1.82 -9.11
CA VAL A 220 -11.68 1.01 -8.52
C VAL A 220 -12.24 -0.25 -7.88
N ALA A 221 -13.32 -0.12 -7.08
CA ALA A 221 -13.94 -1.25 -6.39
C ALA A 221 -14.47 -2.32 -7.36
N GLN A 222 -15.05 -1.91 -8.49
CA GLN A 222 -15.49 -2.82 -9.54
C GLN A 222 -14.31 -3.63 -10.09
N ARG A 223 -13.22 -2.96 -10.48
CA ARG A 223 -12.02 -3.63 -11.03
C ARG A 223 -11.38 -4.60 -10.03
N LEU A 224 -11.36 -4.24 -8.75
CA LEU A 224 -10.85 -5.11 -7.69
C LEU A 224 -11.77 -6.31 -7.43
N THR A 225 -13.08 -6.14 -7.57
CA THR A 225 -14.05 -7.24 -7.43
C THR A 225 -13.90 -8.27 -8.57
N GLU A 226 -13.55 -7.81 -9.76
CA GLU A 226 -13.31 -8.65 -10.94
C GLU A 226 -11.92 -9.30 -10.97
N HIS A 227 -11.00 -8.89 -10.07
CA HIS A 227 -9.62 -9.38 -10.05
C HIS A 227 -9.52 -10.75 -9.39
N GLU A 228 -8.95 -11.74 -10.11
CA GLU A 228 -8.96 -13.17 -9.74
C GLU A 228 -8.30 -13.48 -8.39
N HIS A 229 -7.29 -12.68 -7.98
CA HIS A 229 -6.51 -12.93 -6.77
C HIS A 229 -6.94 -12.08 -5.56
N VAL A 230 -7.73 -11.04 -5.74
CA VAL A 230 -8.18 -10.18 -4.62
C VAL A 230 -9.23 -10.93 -3.80
N ARG A 231 -9.03 -10.95 -2.46
CA ARG A 231 -9.93 -11.60 -1.50
C ARG A 231 -10.56 -10.61 -0.52
N TRP A 232 -9.93 -9.50 -0.33
CA TRP A 232 -10.43 -8.38 0.45
C TRP A 232 -9.80 -7.10 -0.08
N PHE A 233 -10.55 -6.02 -0.06
CA PHE A 233 -10.02 -4.71 -0.36
C PHE A 233 -10.70 -3.61 0.45
N ARG A 234 -9.95 -2.52 0.66
CA ARG A 234 -10.45 -1.22 1.05
C ARG A 234 -9.88 -0.18 0.09
N VAL A 235 -10.73 0.64 -0.47
CA VAL A 235 -10.38 1.78 -1.30
C VAL A 235 -10.96 3.03 -0.66
N GLU A 236 -10.10 4.00 -0.40
CA GLU A 236 -10.49 5.33 0.05
C GLU A 236 -9.96 6.35 -0.95
N VAL A 237 -10.82 7.24 -1.41
CA VAL A 237 -10.50 8.28 -2.38
C VAL A 237 -10.68 9.62 -1.69
N GLU A 238 -9.62 10.42 -1.65
CA GLU A 238 -9.63 11.77 -1.09
C GLU A 238 -9.30 12.80 -2.17
N SER A 239 -10.25 13.69 -2.44
CA SER A 239 -10.11 14.80 -3.38
C SER A 239 -9.69 16.06 -2.63
N MET A 240 -8.54 16.63 -3.02
CA MET A 240 -8.01 17.88 -2.47
C MET A 240 -8.72 19.06 -3.18
N GLU A 241 -9.93 19.36 -2.72
CA GLU A 241 -10.82 20.33 -3.39
C GLU A 241 -10.17 21.70 -3.60
N SER A 242 -10.14 22.16 -4.86
CA SER A 242 -9.44 23.41 -5.23
C SER A 242 -10.22 24.67 -4.89
N ILE A 243 -11.54 24.58 -4.71
CA ILE A 243 -12.43 25.73 -4.42
C ILE A 243 -13.07 25.69 -3.03
N HIS A 244 -12.80 24.65 -2.24
CA HIS A 244 -13.31 24.47 -0.89
C HIS A 244 -12.19 24.43 0.15
N SER A 245 -12.50 24.74 1.40
CA SER A 245 -11.53 24.68 2.51
C SER A 245 -11.41 23.29 3.14
N HIS A 246 -12.14 22.31 2.64
CA HIS A 246 -12.16 20.92 3.07
C HIS A 246 -11.98 20.00 1.87
N ASN A 247 -11.58 18.75 2.12
CA ASN A 247 -11.50 17.71 1.12
C ASN A 247 -12.82 16.92 1.07
N ALA A 248 -13.13 16.35 -0.10
CA ALA A 248 -14.18 15.36 -0.26
C ALA A 248 -13.57 13.96 -0.21
N PHE A 249 -14.27 12.99 0.39
CA PHE A 249 -13.79 11.61 0.39
C PHE A 249 -14.92 10.61 0.20
N ALA A 250 -14.57 9.43 -0.30
CA ALA A 250 -15.45 8.26 -0.39
C ALA A 250 -14.65 6.99 -0.10
N CYS A 251 -15.28 6.01 0.54
CA CYS A 251 -14.63 4.74 0.89
C CYS A 251 -15.54 3.55 0.58
N ILE A 252 -14.95 2.48 0.03
CA ILE A 252 -15.60 1.18 -0.13
C ILE A 252 -14.67 0.11 0.46
N GLU A 253 -15.23 -0.76 1.31
CA GLU A 253 -14.55 -1.95 1.81
C GLU A 253 -15.38 -3.19 1.50
N ARG A 254 -14.75 -4.26 1.02
CA ARG A 254 -15.41 -5.54 0.68
C ARG A 254 -14.52 -6.72 1.05
N ASP A 255 -15.15 -7.73 1.61
CA ASP A 255 -14.61 -9.07 1.79
C ASP A 255 -15.18 -9.96 0.68
N LEU A 256 -14.31 -10.46 -0.20
CA LEU A 256 -14.67 -11.28 -1.36
C LEU A 256 -14.42 -12.77 -1.11
N ARG A 257 -13.95 -13.14 0.10
CA ARG A 257 -13.76 -14.54 0.47
C ARG A 257 -15.07 -15.29 0.49
N THR A 258 -15.06 -16.52 0.01
CA THR A 258 -16.20 -17.43 0.14
C THR A 258 -16.46 -17.78 1.61
N GLN A 259 -17.66 -18.30 1.94
CA GLN A 259 -17.96 -18.69 3.33
C GLN A 259 -16.98 -19.76 3.86
N ASP A 260 -16.49 -20.65 2.99
CA ASP A 260 -15.51 -21.68 3.34
C ASP A 260 -14.10 -21.11 3.59
N GLU A 261 -13.75 -19.96 3.01
CA GLU A 261 -12.48 -19.26 3.22
C GLU A 261 -12.50 -18.31 4.44
N GLN A 262 -13.68 -18.05 5.01
CA GLN A 262 -13.88 -17.19 6.18
C GLN A 262 -13.87 -17.96 7.51
N ALA A 263 -14.05 -19.29 7.49
CA ALA A 263 -14.03 -20.18 8.65
C ALA A 263 -12.60 -20.58 9.03
#